data_5ede93f0d2f4c64e79235cf3eae28d8e
#
_entry.id   5ede93f0d2f4c64e79235cf3eae28d8e
#
_cell.length_a   1.000
_cell.length_b   1.000
_cell.length_c   1.000
_cell.angle_alpha   90.00
_cell.angle_beta   90.00
_cell.angle_gamma   90.00
#
_symmetry.space_group_name_H-M   'P 1'
#
loop_
_entity.id
_entity.type
_entity.pdbx_description
1 polymer ?
#
loop_
_entity_poly.entity_id
_entity_poly.type
_entity_poly.pdbx_seq_one_letter_code
_entity_poly.pdbx_strand_id
1 'polypeptide(L)'
;MPSGVPTAVPTSGATGVPSAGVTGVPTVVRTAQDLAVRPDDDTPPEPDDTPIARAAETAVRVLAGRVGDPLPPPAQTRVITVANQKGGVGKTTTTVNMAAALALQGAQVLVLDLDPQGNASTALGVIHHAEVPSVYDVLVEGRPMHEVVVSVEGIPGLWCAPATIDLAGAEIELVSMVARESRLQRSLQAYATWCGENRETRLDYVLIDCPPSLGLLTVNALVAAPEVLIPIQSEYYALEGVGQLVRNIELVKAHLNPDLHVSTVLLTMYDARTRLAAQVADEVRTHFAATVLRTSIPRSVRISEAPSYGQTVMTYDPGSTGALSYLEAAREMALRSARGPEQAAGGTA
;
A
#
# COMPACT_ATOMS: atom_id res chain seq x y z
N MET A 1 -38.01 -48.81 4.97
CA MET A 1 -39.32 -48.99 5.63
C MET A 1 -39.10 -49.14 7.12
N PRO A 2 -39.97 -48.63 8.03
CA PRO A 2 -40.75 -47.38 7.91
C PRO A 2 -40.49 -46.38 9.07
N SER A 3 -40.83 -45.14 8.86
CA SER A 3 -41.92 -44.34 9.46
C SER A 3 -41.78 -43.88 10.93
N GLY A 4 -42.00 -42.59 11.14
CA GLY A 4 -42.52 -42.06 12.37
C GLY A 4 -42.28 -40.56 12.60
N VAL A 5 -43.10 -39.67 12.00
CA VAL A 5 -43.38 -38.33 12.52
C VAL A 5 -44.50 -38.49 13.57
N PRO A 6 -44.50 -37.69 14.64
CA PRO A 6 -45.67 -36.87 14.84
C PRO A 6 -45.42 -35.44 15.25
N THR A 7 -46.18 -34.56 14.63
CA THR A 7 -46.65 -33.24 15.00
C THR A 7 -47.30 -33.17 16.40
N ALA A 8 -47.07 -32.07 17.14
CA ALA A 8 -48.05 -31.46 18.03
C ALA A 8 -47.68 -30.00 18.34
N VAL A 9 -48.58 -29.09 17.95
CA VAL A 9 -48.76 -27.73 18.44
C VAL A 9 -49.68 -27.79 19.66
N PRO A 10 -49.54 -26.94 20.66
CA PRO A 10 -50.72 -26.39 21.33
C PRO A 10 -50.79 -24.87 21.33
N THR A 11 -52.00 -24.44 21.17
CA THR A 11 -52.53 -23.07 21.14
C THR A 11 -52.71 -22.47 22.53
N SER A 12 -52.65 -21.12 22.54
CA SER A 12 -53.45 -20.15 23.31
C SER A 12 -53.38 -20.07 24.84
N GLY A 13 -53.17 -18.84 25.30
CA GLY A 13 -53.42 -18.39 26.65
C GLY A 13 -53.24 -16.88 26.79
N ALA A 14 -54.30 -16.14 26.51
CA ALA A 14 -54.38 -14.70 26.82
C ALA A 14 -54.63 -14.51 28.32
N THR A 15 -54.01 -13.50 28.93
CA THR A 15 -54.62 -12.63 29.96
C THR A 15 -53.64 -11.55 30.46
N GLY A 16 -54.17 -10.33 30.58
CA GLY A 16 -53.83 -9.43 31.68
C GLY A 16 -52.94 -8.23 31.37
N VAL A 17 -53.54 -7.15 30.92
CA VAL A 17 -53.01 -5.79 31.07
C VAL A 17 -53.36 -5.26 32.46
N PRO A 18 -52.44 -4.60 33.17
CA PRO A 18 -52.79 -3.52 34.08
C PRO A 18 -52.32 -2.17 33.57
N SER A 19 -53.27 -1.28 33.43
CA SER A 19 -53.12 0.18 33.31
C SER A 19 -52.60 0.77 34.61
N ALA A 20 -51.55 1.60 34.51
CA ALA A 20 -51.23 2.59 35.56
C ALA A 20 -50.44 3.75 35.04
N GLY A 21 -50.97 4.92 35.19
CA GLY A 21 -50.27 6.11 35.65
C GLY A 21 -49.62 7.05 34.61
N VAL A 22 -50.39 7.91 34.06
CA VAL A 22 -49.92 9.17 33.42
C VAL A 22 -49.38 10.08 34.54
N THR A 23 -48.07 10.36 34.53
CA THR A 23 -47.47 11.47 35.29
C THR A 23 -46.81 12.42 34.33
N GLY A 24 -47.17 13.71 34.49
CA GLY A 24 -47.00 14.82 33.59
C GLY A 24 -45.56 15.11 33.11
N VAL A 25 -45.48 15.38 31.84
CA VAL A 25 -44.34 16.03 31.20
C VAL A 25 -44.53 17.55 31.39
N PRO A 26 -43.55 18.31 31.95
CA PRO A 26 -43.66 19.75 31.98
C PRO A 26 -43.48 20.31 30.56
N THR A 27 -44.50 20.95 30.06
CA THR A 27 -44.47 21.72 28.83
C THR A 27 -43.67 22.99 29.09
N VAL A 28 -42.42 23.04 28.64
CA VAL A 28 -41.65 24.28 28.58
C VAL A 28 -42.14 25.08 27.37
N VAL A 29 -42.94 26.08 27.63
CA VAL A 29 -43.33 27.10 26.62
C VAL A 29 -42.11 27.94 26.35
N ARG A 30 -41.43 27.75 25.22
CA ARG A 30 -40.39 28.65 24.72
C ARG A 30 -41.09 29.89 24.13
N THR A 31 -40.75 31.06 24.62
CA THR A 31 -41.20 32.34 24.07
C THR A 31 -40.45 32.68 22.80
N ALA A 32 -41.10 33.42 21.91
CA ALA A 32 -40.57 33.81 20.58
C ALA A 32 -39.28 34.64 20.61
N GLN A 33 -38.71 34.91 21.78
CA GLN A 33 -37.46 35.67 21.96
C GLN A 33 -36.21 34.80 22.05
N ASP A 34 -36.33 33.45 22.14
CA ASP A 34 -35.18 32.50 22.16
C ASP A 34 -34.71 32.07 20.77
N LEU A 35 -35.31 32.60 19.72
CA LEU A 35 -34.92 32.42 18.32
C LEU A 35 -34.12 33.63 17.80
N ALA A 36 -33.10 34.03 18.53
CA ALA A 36 -32.06 34.87 17.95
C ALA A 36 -31.27 33.98 16.98
N VAL A 37 -31.65 34.05 15.71
CA VAL A 37 -30.90 33.54 14.57
C VAL A 37 -29.51 34.16 14.64
N ARG A 38 -28.47 33.37 14.91
CA ARG A 38 -27.12 33.76 14.59
C ARG A 38 -27.09 33.97 13.09
N PRO A 39 -26.45 35.06 12.58
CA PRO A 39 -26.28 35.19 11.15
C PRO A 39 -25.44 33.96 10.73
N ASP A 40 -26.08 33.04 10.05
CA ASP A 40 -25.41 31.97 9.33
C ASP A 40 -24.48 32.65 8.35
N ASP A 41 -23.21 32.31 8.47
CA ASP A 41 -22.17 32.65 7.49
C ASP A 41 -22.43 31.73 6.26
N ASP A 42 -23.59 31.93 5.63
CA ASP A 42 -24.05 31.35 4.39
C ASP A 42 -23.35 32.06 3.21
N THR A 43 -22.04 32.16 3.27
CA THR A 43 -21.26 32.36 2.07
C THR A 43 -21.25 31.00 1.36
N PRO A 44 -21.96 30.84 0.23
CA PRO A 44 -21.87 29.61 -0.52
C PRO A 44 -20.40 29.37 -0.83
N PRO A 45 -19.86 28.14 -0.63
CA PRO A 45 -18.48 27.85 -0.96
C PRO A 45 -18.24 28.26 -2.40
N GLU A 46 -17.12 28.91 -2.66
CA GLU A 46 -16.74 29.27 -4.02
C GLU A 46 -16.88 28.04 -4.90
N PRO A 47 -17.38 28.16 -6.15
CA PRO A 47 -17.66 27.00 -7.01
C PRO A 47 -16.47 26.07 -7.18
N ASP A 48 -15.26 26.56 -6.95
CA ASP A 48 -14.01 25.82 -7.09
C ASP A 48 -13.60 25.01 -5.83
N ASP A 49 -14.31 25.14 -4.69
CA ASP A 49 -13.94 24.49 -3.43
C ASP A 49 -14.80 23.25 -3.08
N THR A 50 -15.51 22.72 -4.03
CA THR A 50 -16.26 21.47 -3.82
C THR A 50 -15.35 20.26 -3.85
N PRO A 51 -15.65 19.15 -3.10
CA PRO A 51 -14.89 17.91 -3.18
C PRO A 51 -14.77 17.37 -4.60
N ILE A 52 -15.77 17.59 -5.45
CA ILE A 52 -15.78 17.17 -6.86
C ILE A 52 -14.82 18.05 -7.67
N ALA A 53 -14.81 19.37 -7.45
CA ALA A 53 -13.88 20.27 -8.16
C ALA A 53 -12.43 19.95 -7.79
N ARG A 54 -12.13 19.72 -6.51
CA ARG A 54 -10.80 19.31 -6.05
C ARG A 54 -10.38 17.96 -6.64
N ALA A 55 -11.28 16.98 -6.72
CA ALA A 55 -11.01 15.69 -7.34
C ALA A 55 -10.75 15.86 -8.85
N ALA A 56 -11.52 16.69 -9.55
CA ALA A 56 -11.35 16.98 -10.97
C ALA A 56 -10.02 17.71 -11.24
N GLU A 57 -9.67 18.73 -10.44
CA GLU A 57 -8.37 19.39 -10.55
C GLU A 57 -7.20 18.44 -10.32
N THR A 58 -7.31 17.58 -9.30
CA THR A 58 -6.28 16.57 -9.03
C THR A 58 -6.16 15.59 -10.19
N ALA A 59 -7.28 15.14 -10.74
CA ALA A 59 -7.29 14.28 -11.92
C ALA A 59 -6.59 14.94 -13.12
N VAL A 60 -6.88 16.22 -13.39
CA VAL A 60 -6.22 16.98 -14.46
C VAL A 60 -4.72 17.12 -14.20
N ARG A 61 -4.31 17.38 -12.96
CA ARG A 61 -2.89 17.47 -12.58
C ARG A 61 -2.17 16.13 -12.74
N VAL A 62 -2.81 15.03 -12.35
CA VAL A 62 -2.27 13.67 -12.56
C VAL A 62 -2.09 13.39 -14.04
N LEU A 63 -3.12 13.65 -14.86
CA LEU A 63 -3.05 13.47 -16.31
C LEU A 63 -2.00 14.38 -16.99
N ALA A 64 -1.78 15.57 -16.43
CA ALA A 64 -0.72 16.48 -16.88
C ALA A 64 0.68 16.13 -16.35
N GLY A 65 0.84 15.03 -15.60
CA GLY A 65 2.09 14.63 -14.96
C GLY A 65 2.56 15.59 -13.86
N ARG A 66 1.65 16.38 -13.26
CA ARG A 66 1.95 17.38 -12.23
C ARG A 66 1.00 17.22 -11.05
N VAL A 67 1.40 16.42 -10.05
CA VAL A 67 0.62 16.21 -8.82
C VAL A 67 1.24 16.96 -7.66
N GLY A 68 0.75 18.16 -7.39
CA GLY A 68 1.20 18.98 -6.26
C GLY A 68 2.63 19.52 -6.39
N ASP A 69 3.18 20.01 -5.28
CA ASP A 69 4.59 20.37 -5.21
C ASP A 69 5.46 19.11 -5.28
N PRO A 70 6.60 19.15 -5.99
CA PRO A 70 7.53 18.03 -6.04
C PRO A 70 7.93 17.57 -4.64
N LEU A 71 8.06 16.26 -4.47
CA LEU A 71 8.56 15.72 -3.21
C LEU A 71 10.03 16.07 -3.02
N PRO A 72 10.48 16.37 -1.79
CA PRO A 72 11.90 16.49 -1.53
C PRO A 72 12.58 15.15 -1.82
N PRO A 73 13.65 15.14 -2.61
CA PRO A 73 14.39 13.92 -2.89
C PRO A 73 14.99 13.39 -1.57
N PRO A 74 15.00 12.08 -1.35
CA PRO A 74 15.62 11.49 -0.17
C PRO A 74 17.14 11.73 -0.21
N ALA A 75 17.78 11.81 0.96
CA ALA A 75 19.24 12.03 1.04
C ALA A 75 20.04 10.94 0.29
N GLN A 76 19.54 9.71 0.31
CA GLN A 76 20.07 8.54 -0.40
C GLN A 76 18.92 7.79 -1.07
N THR A 77 19.25 6.96 -2.09
CA THR A 77 18.27 6.06 -2.68
C THR A 77 17.67 5.16 -1.60
N ARG A 78 16.34 5.18 -1.47
CA ARG A 78 15.63 4.32 -0.55
C ARG A 78 15.24 3.02 -1.26
N VAL A 79 15.71 1.90 -0.73
CA VAL A 79 15.33 0.58 -1.22
C VAL A 79 14.35 -0.03 -0.22
N ILE A 80 13.15 -0.32 -0.67
CA ILE A 80 12.00 -0.69 0.17
C ILE A 80 11.42 -2.01 -0.34
N THR A 81 11.45 -3.04 0.48
CA THR A 81 10.77 -4.32 0.19
C THR A 81 9.31 -4.24 0.63
N VAL A 82 8.38 -4.53 -0.27
CA VAL A 82 6.94 -4.61 0.05
C VAL A 82 6.59 -6.07 0.32
N ALA A 83 6.42 -6.43 1.58
CA ALA A 83 6.25 -7.82 2.00
C ALA A 83 5.08 -8.03 2.95
N ASN A 84 4.39 -9.15 2.78
CA ASN A 84 3.45 -9.74 3.72
C ASN A 84 3.21 -11.19 3.29
N GLN A 85 3.17 -12.12 4.24
CA GLN A 85 2.93 -13.55 3.95
C GLN A 85 1.50 -13.86 3.54
N LYS A 86 0.54 -13.04 3.99
CA LYS A 86 -0.87 -13.22 3.64
C LYS A 86 -1.07 -12.83 2.17
N GLY A 87 -1.66 -13.76 1.40
CA GLY A 87 -2.11 -13.48 0.04
C GLY A 87 -3.25 -12.46 0.02
N GLY A 88 -3.34 -11.66 -1.03
CA GLY A 88 -4.46 -10.75 -1.24
C GLY A 88 -4.49 -9.48 -0.36
N VAL A 89 -3.46 -9.20 0.45
CA VAL A 89 -3.40 -7.98 1.28
C VAL A 89 -3.08 -6.70 0.52
N GLY A 90 -2.81 -6.82 -0.79
CA GLY A 90 -2.49 -5.69 -1.65
C GLY A 90 -0.99 -5.38 -1.74
N LYS A 91 -0.08 -6.35 -1.64
CA LYS A 91 1.37 -6.15 -1.83
C LYS A 91 1.67 -5.50 -3.18
N THR A 92 1.42 -6.23 -4.24
CA THR A 92 1.62 -5.77 -5.63
C THR A 92 0.89 -4.47 -5.91
N THR A 93 -0.39 -4.40 -5.50
CA THR A 93 -1.20 -3.19 -5.64
C THR A 93 -0.56 -1.99 -4.93
N THR A 94 -0.03 -2.19 -3.73
CA THR A 94 0.67 -1.14 -2.99
C THR A 94 1.98 -0.77 -3.67
N THR A 95 2.78 -1.75 -4.10
CA THR A 95 4.06 -1.53 -4.78
C THR A 95 3.89 -0.64 -6.00
N VAL A 96 3.01 -1.02 -6.93
CA VAL A 96 2.86 -0.30 -8.21
C VAL A 96 2.22 1.08 -8.02
N ASN A 97 1.23 1.19 -7.13
CA ASN A 97 0.55 2.47 -6.93
C ASN A 97 1.37 3.45 -6.09
N MET A 98 2.13 2.99 -5.09
CA MET A 98 3.10 3.84 -4.38
C MET A 98 4.21 4.31 -5.31
N ALA A 99 4.75 3.43 -6.16
CA ALA A 99 5.77 3.78 -7.15
C ALA A 99 5.26 4.84 -8.14
N ALA A 100 4.08 4.62 -8.71
CA ALA A 100 3.45 5.58 -9.62
C ALA A 100 3.18 6.93 -8.93
N ALA A 101 2.68 6.90 -7.68
CA ALA A 101 2.39 8.10 -6.90
C ALA A 101 3.66 8.91 -6.57
N LEU A 102 4.77 8.24 -6.27
CA LEU A 102 6.07 8.89 -6.07
C LEU A 102 6.59 9.52 -7.36
N ALA A 103 6.55 8.76 -8.48
CA ALA A 103 7.03 9.22 -9.78
C ALA A 103 6.22 10.43 -10.30
N LEU A 104 4.90 10.41 -10.19
CA LEU A 104 4.03 11.53 -10.56
C LEU A 104 4.26 12.78 -9.70
N GLN A 105 4.86 12.63 -8.53
CA GLN A 105 5.31 13.73 -7.66
C GLN A 105 6.78 14.10 -7.86
N GLY A 106 7.41 13.65 -8.96
CA GLY A 106 8.74 14.06 -9.42
C GLY A 106 9.90 13.16 -9.00
N ALA A 107 9.66 12.07 -8.28
CA ALA A 107 10.72 11.15 -7.87
C ALA A 107 11.13 10.21 -9.02
N GLN A 108 12.39 9.73 -8.96
CA GLN A 108 12.93 8.71 -9.86
C GLN A 108 12.76 7.34 -9.18
N VAL A 109 11.91 6.48 -9.73
CA VAL A 109 11.46 5.25 -9.05
C VAL A 109 11.68 4.01 -9.91
N LEU A 110 12.25 2.97 -9.33
CA LEU A 110 12.36 1.64 -9.93
C LEU A 110 11.46 0.67 -9.16
N VAL A 111 10.66 -0.11 -9.88
CA VAL A 111 9.95 -1.28 -9.36
C VAL A 111 10.71 -2.54 -9.78
N LEU A 112 10.98 -3.42 -8.83
CA LEU A 112 11.49 -4.76 -9.08
C LEU A 112 10.37 -5.76 -8.78
N ASP A 113 9.95 -6.51 -9.78
CA ASP A 113 8.95 -7.56 -9.64
C ASP A 113 9.65 -8.89 -9.31
N LEU A 114 9.50 -9.38 -8.08
CA LEU A 114 10.06 -10.68 -7.64
C LEU A 114 8.99 -11.76 -7.52
N ASP A 115 7.73 -11.47 -7.88
CA ASP A 115 6.71 -12.51 -7.92
C ASP A 115 6.71 -13.18 -9.29
N PRO A 116 6.93 -14.50 -9.39
CA PRO A 116 6.87 -15.23 -10.66
C PRO A 116 5.55 -15.08 -11.43
N GLN A 117 4.49 -14.62 -10.76
CA GLN A 117 3.23 -14.34 -11.40
C GLN A 117 3.26 -13.06 -12.26
N GLY A 118 4.28 -12.20 -12.13
CA GLY A 118 4.45 -10.99 -12.92
C GLY A 118 3.33 -9.95 -12.74
N ASN A 119 2.66 -9.95 -11.57
CA ASN A 119 1.51 -9.08 -11.34
C ASN A 119 1.88 -7.60 -11.30
N ALA A 120 3.07 -7.24 -10.81
CA ALA A 120 3.54 -5.85 -10.83
C ALA A 120 3.87 -5.43 -12.27
N SER A 121 4.53 -6.29 -13.03
CA SER A 121 4.81 -6.09 -14.45
C SER A 121 3.54 -5.88 -15.27
N THR A 122 2.52 -6.74 -15.07
CA THR A 122 1.19 -6.58 -15.69
C THR A 122 0.54 -5.25 -15.33
N ALA A 123 0.52 -4.88 -14.04
CA ALA A 123 -0.13 -3.66 -13.56
C ALA A 123 0.57 -2.37 -14.04
N LEU A 124 1.83 -2.47 -14.44
CA LEU A 124 2.59 -1.37 -15.03
C LEU A 124 2.59 -1.39 -16.57
N GLY A 125 1.87 -2.31 -17.19
CA GLY A 125 1.81 -2.44 -18.64
C GLY A 125 3.13 -2.87 -19.29
N VAL A 126 4.03 -3.48 -18.52
CA VAL A 126 5.33 -3.92 -18.99
C VAL A 126 5.23 -5.33 -19.57
N ILE A 127 5.84 -5.52 -20.74
CA ILE A 127 5.91 -6.84 -21.40
C ILE A 127 6.79 -7.76 -20.56
N HIS A 128 6.31 -8.98 -20.27
CA HIS A 128 6.99 -9.93 -19.39
C HIS A 128 6.76 -11.41 -19.75
N HIS A 129 6.70 -11.73 -21.04
CA HIS A 129 6.67 -13.13 -21.50
C HIS A 129 8.08 -13.79 -21.36
N ALA A 130 8.17 -15.11 -21.44
CA ALA A 130 9.35 -15.90 -21.10
C ALA A 130 10.65 -15.50 -21.87
N GLU A 131 10.56 -14.88 -23.03
CA GLU A 131 11.74 -14.49 -23.84
C GLU A 131 12.25 -13.07 -23.52
N VAL A 132 11.59 -12.35 -22.62
CA VAL A 132 11.96 -10.97 -22.26
C VAL A 132 12.99 -10.99 -21.15
N PRO A 133 14.08 -10.19 -21.24
CA PRO A 133 15.02 -10.03 -20.13
C PRO A 133 14.28 -9.65 -18.84
N SER A 134 14.55 -10.35 -17.76
CA SER A 134 13.77 -10.27 -16.52
C SER A 134 14.66 -10.35 -15.27
N VAL A 135 14.07 -10.21 -14.12
CA VAL A 135 14.77 -10.36 -12.83
C VAL A 135 15.33 -11.77 -12.67
N TYR A 136 14.78 -12.78 -13.34
CA TYR A 136 15.38 -14.12 -13.37
C TYR A 136 16.80 -14.08 -13.93
N ASP A 137 17.01 -13.44 -15.09
CA ASP A 137 18.35 -13.31 -15.71
C ASP A 137 19.34 -12.58 -14.79
N VAL A 138 18.84 -11.57 -14.06
CA VAL A 138 19.68 -10.86 -13.07
C VAL A 138 20.10 -11.76 -11.92
N LEU A 139 19.16 -12.52 -11.36
CA LEU A 139 19.41 -13.34 -10.18
C LEU A 139 20.17 -14.63 -10.48
N VAL A 140 19.84 -15.31 -11.57
CA VAL A 140 20.37 -16.62 -11.92
C VAL A 140 21.55 -16.50 -12.89
N GLU A 141 21.40 -15.78 -13.97
CA GLU A 141 22.43 -15.68 -15.01
C GLU A 141 23.48 -14.59 -14.73
N GLY A 142 23.19 -13.65 -13.82
CA GLY A 142 24.09 -12.54 -13.51
C GLY A 142 24.08 -11.43 -14.56
N ARG A 143 23.02 -11.33 -15.36
CA ARG A 143 22.84 -10.27 -16.34
C ARG A 143 22.82 -8.90 -15.67
N PRO A 144 23.50 -7.88 -16.24
CA PRO A 144 23.44 -6.52 -15.70
C PRO A 144 22.00 -5.98 -15.66
N MET A 145 21.59 -5.39 -14.53
CA MET A 145 20.22 -4.90 -14.34
C MET A 145 19.80 -3.83 -15.34
N HIS A 146 20.74 -3.03 -15.85
CA HIS A 146 20.45 -2.01 -16.85
C HIS A 146 20.00 -2.55 -18.21
N GLU A 147 20.27 -3.84 -18.50
CA GLU A 147 19.79 -4.54 -19.69
C GLU A 147 18.36 -5.08 -19.53
N VAL A 148 17.85 -5.08 -18.29
CA VAL A 148 16.54 -5.63 -17.92
C VAL A 148 15.54 -4.52 -17.61
N VAL A 149 16.00 -3.43 -17.04
CA VAL A 149 15.14 -2.31 -16.62
C VAL A 149 14.56 -1.58 -17.82
N VAL A 150 13.25 -1.45 -17.86
CA VAL A 150 12.50 -0.73 -18.90
C VAL A 150 11.72 0.45 -18.30
N SER A 151 11.48 1.49 -19.11
CA SER A 151 10.62 2.61 -18.70
C SER A 151 9.16 2.20 -18.72
N VAL A 152 8.37 2.70 -17.76
CA VAL A 152 6.92 2.52 -17.74
C VAL A 152 6.27 3.60 -18.59
N GLU A 153 5.47 3.19 -19.54
CA GLU A 153 4.79 4.13 -20.44
C GLU A 153 3.77 4.99 -19.68
N GLY A 154 3.69 6.27 -20.03
CA GLY A 154 2.73 7.21 -19.44
C GLY A 154 3.07 7.72 -18.05
N ILE A 155 4.13 7.24 -17.40
CA ILE A 155 4.55 7.71 -16.06
C ILE A 155 6.04 8.08 -16.11
N PRO A 156 6.39 9.35 -16.38
CA PRO A 156 7.78 9.79 -16.40
C PRO A 156 8.47 9.55 -15.04
N GLY A 157 9.72 9.10 -15.08
CA GLY A 157 10.48 8.81 -13.86
C GLY A 157 10.16 7.47 -13.20
N LEU A 158 9.35 6.62 -13.85
CA LEU A 158 9.07 5.26 -13.39
C LEU A 158 9.68 4.21 -14.32
N TRP A 159 10.38 3.26 -13.73
CA TRP A 159 10.96 2.09 -14.41
C TRP A 159 10.52 0.80 -13.72
N CYS A 160 10.61 -0.30 -14.47
CA CYS A 160 10.33 -1.65 -13.98
C CYS A 160 11.39 -2.63 -14.47
N ALA A 161 11.85 -3.50 -13.58
CA ALA A 161 12.51 -4.75 -13.94
C ALA A 161 11.46 -5.86 -13.80
N PRO A 162 11.00 -6.44 -14.92
CA PRO A 162 9.88 -7.37 -14.91
C PRO A 162 10.23 -8.75 -14.38
N ALA A 163 9.24 -9.46 -13.83
CA ALA A 163 9.28 -10.89 -13.59
C ALA A 163 8.73 -11.66 -14.79
N THR A 164 9.32 -12.81 -15.07
CA THR A 164 8.75 -13.82 -15.98
C THR A 164 8.44 -15.09 -15.20
N ILE A 165 7.72 -16.01 -15.81
CA ILE A 165 7.40 -17.32 -15.20
C ILE A 165 8.66 -18.11 -14.84
N ASP A 166 9.79 -17.88 -15.52
CA ASP A 166 11.07 -18.54 -15.27
C ASP A 166 11.57 -18.28 -13.84
N LEU A 167 11.18 -17.16 -13.25
CA LEU A 167 11.50 -16.82 -11.86
C LEU A 167 10.97 -17.87 -10.85
N ALA A 168 9.96 -18.67 -11.22
CA ALA A 168 9.49 -19.80 -10.40
C ALA A 168 10.57 -20.87 -10.23
N GLY A 169 11.44 -21.06 -11.24
CA GLY A 169 12.60 -21.97 -11.18
C GLY A 169 13.76 -21.42 -10.36
N ALA A 170 13.87 -20.11 -10.27
CA ALA A 170 15.00 -19.43 -9.62
C ALA A 170 15.18 -19.84 -8.15
N GLU A 171 14.12 -20.10 -7.40
CA GLU A 171 14.24 -20.56 -6.00
C GLU A 171 14.99 -21.90 -5.87
N ILE A 172 14.83 -22.80 -6.85
CA ILE A 172 15.51 -24.10 -6.87
C ILE A 172 16.98 -23.91 -7.29
N GLU A 173 17.21 -23.13 -8.34
CA GLU A 173 18.54 -22.91 -8.89
C GLU A 173 19.45 -22.13 -7.94
N LEU A 174 18.90 -21.12 -7.28
CA LEU A 174 19.60 -20.32 -6.26
C LEU A 174 20.12 -21.17 -5.10
N VAL A 175 19.49 -22.30 -4.74
CA VAL A 175 19.92 -23.16 -3.62
C VAL A 175 21.39 -23.60 -3.77
N SER A 176 21.83 -23.90 -4.99
CA SER A 176 23.18 -24.33 -5.27
C SER A 176 24.21 -23.23 -5.49
N MET A 177 23.74 -21.97 -5.56
CA MET A 177 24.59 -20.83 -5.91
C MET A 177 25.32 -20.25 -4.69
N VAL A 178 26.54 -19.77 -4.92
CA VAL A 178 27.33 -19.06 -3.91
C VAL A 178 26.73 -17.68 -3.67
N ALA A 179 26.66 -17.32 -2.39
CA ALA A 179 26.11 -16.02 -1.93
C ALA A 179 24.70 -15.73 -2.48
N ARG A 180 23.89 -16.77 -2.55
CA ARG A 180 22.55 -16.80 -3.11
C ARG A 180 21.60 -15.78 -2.48
N GLU A 181 21.78 -15.45 -1.21
CA GLU A 181 20.93 -14.49 -0.48
C GLU A 181 21.26 -13.04 -0.84
N SER A 182 22.44 -12.73 -1.37
CA SER A 182 22.91 -11.36 -1.65
C SER A 182 23.01 -11.02 -3.14
N ARG A 183 22.47 -11.85 -4.02
CA ARG A 183 22.57 -11.63 -5.47
C ARG A 183 21.85 -10.36 -5.92
N LEU A 184 20.63 -10.15 -5.44
CA LEU A 184 19.87 -8.94 -5.74
C LEU A 184 20.56 -7.68 -5.20
N GLN A 185 21.09 -7.74 -3.97
CA GLN A 185 21.81 -6.62 -3.36
C GLN A 185 23.00 -6.18 -4.22
N ARG A 186 23.83 -7.15 -4.67
CA ARG A 186 24.99 -6.87 -5.52
C ARG A 186 24.58 -6.28 -6.87
N SER A 187 23.53 -6.81 -7.48
CA SER A 187 23.03 -6.33 -8.76
C SER A 187 22.48 -4.90 -8.63
N LEU A 188 21.75 -4.58 -7.54
CA LEU A 188 21.28 -3.23 -7.26
C LEU A 188 22.42 -2.25 -7.02
N GLN A 189 23.45 -2.64 -6.30
CA GLN A 189 24.66 -1.79 -6.08
C GLN A 189 25.35 -1.50 -7.39
N ALA A 190 25.55 -2.51 -8.25
CA ALA A 190 26.14 -2.33 -9.58
C ALA A 190 25.27 -1.43 -10.46
N TYR A 191 23.94 -1.57 -10.39
CA TYR A 191 23.00 -0.73 -11.13
C TYR A 191 23.00 0.72 -10.63
N ALA A 192 23.10 0.95 -9.33
CA ALA A 192 23.20 2.31 -8.77
C ALA A 192 24.48 3.01 -9.25
N THR A 193 25.61 2.29 -9.31
CA THR A 193 26.87 2.81 -9.88
C THR A 193 26.69 3.16 -11.35
N TRP A 194 26.14 2.22 -12.13
CA TRP A 194 25.87 2.45 -13.56
C TRP A 194 24.95 3.66 -13.79
N CYS A 195 23.89 3.84 -12.96
CA CYS A 195 23.04 5.02 -13.03
C CYS A 195 23.80 6.32 -12.78
N GLY A 196 24.71 6.33 -11.80
CA GLY A 196 25.53 7.51 -11.50
C GLY A 196 26.48 7.91 -12.64
N GLU A 197 26.88 6.96 -13.49
CA GLU A 197 27.75 7.18 -14.63
C GLU A 197 27.00 7.51 -15.94
N ASN A 198 25.77 6.97 -16.10
CA ASN A 198 25.05 6.96 -17.37
C ASN A 198 23.72 7.72 -17.37
N ARG A 199 23.28 8.22 -16.22
CA ARG A 199 22.03 8.99 -16.09
C ARG A 199 22.30 10.36 -15.49
N GLU A 200 21.51 11.35 -15.87
CA GLU A 200 21.58 12.70 -15.29
C GLU A 200 21.08 12.74 -13.85
N THR A 201 20.19 11.82 -13.47
CA THR A 201 19.59 11.74 -12.14
C THR A 201 19.72 10.34 -11.55
N ARG A 202 20.02 10.28 -10.24
CA ARG A 202 20.00 9.02 -9.50
C ARG A 202 18.56 8.54 -9.29
N LEU A 203 18.40 7.27 -8.91
CA LEU A 203 17.14 6.77 -8.38
C LEU A 203 16.90 7.35 -6.97
N ASP A 204 15.66 7.78 -6.72
CA ASP A 204 15.20 8.18 -5.39
C ASP A 204 14.66 6.99 -4.59
N TYR A 205 13.90 6.13 -5.26
CA TYR A 205 13.26 4.97 -4.65
C TYR A 205 13.44 3.73 -5.51
N VAL A 206 13.61 2.60 -4.83
CA VAL A 206 13.47 1.25 -5.39
C VAL A 206 12.42 0.53 -4.56
N LEU A 207 11.32 0.10 -5.17
CA LEU A 207 10.29 -0.71 -4.52
C LEU A 207 10.37 -2.14 -5.06
N ILE A 208 10.46 -3.11 -4.14
CA ILE A 208 10.58 -4.52 -4.48
C ILE A 208 9.28 -5.23 -4.14
N ASP A 209 8.54 -5.69 -5.15
CA ASP A 209 7.35 -6.51 -4.97
C ASP A 209 7.73 -7.95 -4.69
N CYS A 210 7.21 -8.54 -3.61
CA CYS A 210 7.55 -9.88 -3.18
C CYS A 210 6.38 -10.86 -3.34
N PRO A 211 6.69 -12.14 -3.66
CA PRO A 211 5.69 -13.21 -3.61
C PRO A 211 5.14 -13.36 -2.18
N PRO A 212 4.01 -14.06 -2.01
CA PRO A 212 3.43 -14.32 -0.68
C PRO A 212 4.24 -15.34 0.14
N SER A 213 5.23 -16.01 -0.46
CA SER A 213 6.13 -16.95 0.19
C SER A 213 7.30 -16.25 0.89
N LEU A 214 7.92 -16.93 1.86
CA LEU A 214 9.20 -16.51 2.47
C LEU A 214 10.35 -17.35 1.95
N GLY A 215 10.39 -17.56 0.63
CA GLY A 215 11.44 -18.27 -0.04
C GLY A 215 12.70 -17.43 -0.28
N LEU A 216 13.64 -17.95 -1.07
CA LEU A 216 14.91 -17.29 -1.38
C LEU A 216 14.73 -15.96 -2.12
N LEU A 217 13.66 -15.80 -2.90
CA LEU A 217 13.34 -14.52 -3.57
C LEU A 217 13.05 -13.46 -2.54
N THR A 218 12.17 -13.74 -1.56
CA THR A 218 11.87 -12.78 -0.48
C THR A 218 13.08 -12.50 0.40
N VAL A 219 13.93 -13.52 0.67
CA VAL A 219 15.19 -13.29 1.41
C VAL A 219 16.11 -12.37 0.62
N ASN A 220 16.27 -12.54 -0.70
CA ASN A 220 17.03 -11.61 -1.54
C ASN A 220 16.51 -10.17 -1.46
N ALA A 221 15.18 -9.98 -1.47
CA ALA A 221 14.58 -8.67 -1.31
C ALA A 221 14.94 -8.05 0.05
N LEU A 222 14.78 -8.80 1.16
CA LEU A 222 15.07 -8.32 2.51
C LEU A 222 16.58 -8.06 2.75
N VAL A 223 17.46 -8.80 2.06
CA VAL A 223 18.91 -8.55 2.11
C VAL A 223 19.29 -7.32 1.30
N ALA A 224 18.62 -7.07 0.18
CA ALA A 224 18.91 -5.96 -0.70
C ALA A 224 18.36 -4.61 -0.19
N ALA A 225 17.31 -4.63 0.64
CA ALA A 225 16.61 -3.44 1.11
C ALA A 225 16.82 -3.22 2.62
N PRO A 226 17.22 -2.03 3.06
CA PRO A 226 17.22 -1.70 4.49
C PRO A 226 15.81 -1.48 5.04
N GLU A 227 14.83 -1.23 4.19
CA GLU A 227 13.47 -0.86 4.60
C GLU A 227 12.42 -1.88 4.17
N VAL A 228 11.43 -2.10 5.06
CA VAL A 228 10.25 -2.92 4.75
C VAL A 228 8.99 -2.07 4.87
N LEU A 229 8.17 -2.09 3.82
CA LEU A 229 6.79 -1.62 3.83
C LEU A 229 5.87 -2.82 3.97
N ILE A 230 5.02 -2.82 4.99
CA ILE A 230 4.06 -3.88 5.26
C ILE A 230 2.64 -3.39 4.95
N PRO A 231 2.01 -3.81 3.84
CA PRO A 231 0.59 -3.59 3.63
C PRO A 231 -0.21 -4.53 4.53
N ILE A 232 -1.15 -3.99 5.30
CA ILE A 232 -2.01 -4.75 6.22
C ILE A 232 -3.47 -4.50 5.85
N GLN A 233 -4.16 -5.57 5.46
CA GLN A 233 -5.60 -5.52 5.23
C GLN A 233 -6.35 -5.41 6.56
N SER A 234 -7.31 -4.48 6.65
CA SER A 234 -8.09 -4.22 7.87
C SER A 234 -9.15 -5.29 8.14
N GLU A 235 -8.70 -6.54 8.40
CA GLU A 235 -9.54 -7.73 8.69
C GLU A 235 -9.09 -8.42 9.97
N TYR A 236 -9.95 -9.27 10.55
CA TYR A 236 -9.78 -9.91 11.86
C TYR A 236 -8.43 -10.63 12.07
N TYR A 237 -7.89 -11.30 11.06
CA TYR A 237 -6.60 -12.00 11.16
C TYR A 237 -5.40 -11.15 10.69
N ALA A 238 -5.53 -9.83 10.72
CA ALA A 238 -4.52 -8.92 10.18
C ALA A 238 -3.14 -9.08 10.84
N LEU A 239 -3.08 -9.21 12.16
CA LEU A 239 -1.83 -9.26 12.93
C LEU A 239 -1.20 -10.65 13.02
N GLU A 240 -1.97 -11.74 12.85
CA GLU A 240 -1.44 -13.10 12.98
C GLU A 240 -0.35 -13.39 11.93
N GLY A 241 -0.63 -13.07 10.65
CA GLY A 241 0.36 -13.23 9.57
C GLY A 241 1.56 -12.29 9.67
N VAL A 242 1.36 -11.10 10.25
CA VAL A 242 2.43 -10.11 10.39
C VAL A 242 3.45 -10.54 11.45
N GLY A 243 3.02 -11.20 12.52
CA GLY A 243 3.92 -11.67 13.58
C GLY A 243 5.01 -12.64 13.07
N GLN A 244 4.68 -13.50 12.10
CA GLN A 244 5.67 -14.38 11.49
C GLN A 244 6.60 -13.62 10.53
N LEU A 245 6.09 -12.66 9.77
CA LEU A 245 6.93 -11.80 8.92
C LEU A 245 7.95 -11.02 9.77
N VAL A 246 7.51 -10.42 10.88
CA VAL A 246 8.41 -9.67 11.79
C VAL A 246 9.51 -10.57 12.34
N ARG A 247 9.20 -11.80 12.76
CA ARG A 247 10.22 -12.76 13.19
C ARG A 247 11.26 -13.06 12.12
N ASN A 248 10.84 -13.19 10.86
CA ASN A 248 11.77 -13.43 9.76
C ASN A 248 12.60 -12.19 9.42
N ILE A 249 12.01 -11.00 9.51
CA ILE A 249 12.75 -9.73 9.40
C ILE A 249 13.86 -9.67 10.45
N GLU A 250 13.56 -10.00 11.71
CA GLU A 250 14.56 -10.03 12.78
C GLU A 250 15.66 -11.09 12.54
N LEU A 251 15.34 -12.26 11.97
CA LEU A 251 16.35 -13.26 11.59
C LEU A 251 17.25 -12.75 10.47
N VAL A 252 16.69 -12.14 9.42
CA VAL A 252 17.48 -11.55 8.33
C VAL A 252 18.33 -10.40 8.85
N LYS A 253 17.78 -9.55 9.71
CA LYS A 253 18.51 -8.45 10.35
C LYS A 253 19.69 -8.95 11.16
N ALA A 254 19.51 -9.99 11.95
CA ALA A 254 20.57 -10.53 12.81
C ALA A 254 21.74 -11.16 12.04
N HIS A 255 21.50 -11.70 10.84
CA HIS A 255 22.49 -12.54 10.17
C HIS A 255 22.93 -12.05 8.79
N LEU A 256 22.08 -11.26 8.09
CA LEU A 256 22.32 -10.94 6.68
C LEU A 256 22.26 -9.44 6.37
N ASN A 257 21.39 -8.67 7.02
CA ASN A 257 21.21 -7.24 6.79
C ASN A 257 20.94 -6.49 8.09
N PRO A 258 21.97 -6.02 8.82
CA PRO A 258 21.81 -5.34 10.11
C PRO A 258 20.98 -4.05 10.07
N ASP A 259 20.89 -3.40 8.90
CA ASP A 259 20.14 -2.15 8.71
C ASP A 259 18.65 -2.38 8.46
N LEU A 260 18.23 -3.64 8.28
CA LEU A 260 16.84 -3.99 7.97
C LEU A 260 15.89 -3.60 9.09
N HIS A 261 14.85 -2.86 8.74
CA HIS A 261 13.81 -2.45 9.68
C HIS A 261 12.46 -2.21 8.99
N VAL A 262 11.37 -2.32 9.74
CA VAL A 262 10.06 -1.93 9.25
C VAL A 262 9.97 -0.41 9.29
N SER A 263 10.01 0.23 8.13
CA SER A 263 9.92 1.69 8.00
C SER A 263 8.49 2.19 7.85
N THR A 264 7.64 1.36 7.26
CA THR A 264 6.29 1.78 6.88
C THR A 264 5.29 0.64 7.02
N VAL A 265 4.15 0.94 7.64
CA VAL A 265 2.96 0.07 7.66
C VAL A 265 1.82 0.83 7.02
N LEU A 266 1.17 0.22 6.02
CA LEU A 266 0.04 0.82 5.29
C LEU A 266 -1.21 -0.02 5.46
N LEU A 267 -2.26 0.58 6.01
CA LEU A 267 -3.58 -0.06 6.09
C LEU A 267 -4.23 -0.06 4.71
N THR A 268 -4.61 -1.24 4.24
CA THR A 268 -5.22 -1.45 2.92
C THR A 268 -6.65 -1.97 3.03
N MET A 269 -7.43 -1.76 1.97
CA MET A 269 -8.83 -2.22 1.89
C MET A 269 -9.66 -1.78 3.10
N TYR A 270 -9.35 -0.59 3.63
CA TYR A 270 -10.03 -0.02 4.79
C TYR A 270 -11.47 0.35 4.44
N ASP A 271 -12.42 -0.14 5.24
CA ASP A 271 -13.84 0.25 5.13
C ASP A 271 -14.27 0.99 6.41
N ALA A 272 -14.29 2.33 6.33
CA ALA A 272 -14.65 3.20 7.46
C ALA A 272 -16.06 2.99 8.02
N ARG A 273 -16.94 2.27 7.28
CA ARG A 273 -18.30 1.95 7.73
C ARG A 273 -18.35 0.80 8.71
N THR A 274 -17.26 0.04 8.84
CA THR A 274 -17.22 -1.14 9.70
C THR A 274 -16.45 -0.88 11.00
N ARG A 275 -17.05 -1.29 12.13
CA ARG A 275 -16.39 -1.21 13.44
C ARG A 275 -15.14 -2.10 13.50
N LEU A 276 -15.18 -3.23 12.79
CA LEU A 276 -14.04 -4.15 12.72
C LEU A 276 -12.80 -3.48 12.13
N ALA A 277 -12.95 -2.78 10.98
CA ALA A 277 -11.83 -2.10 10.37
C ALA A 277 -11.22 -1.03 11.29
N ALA A 278 -12.06 -0.28 12.02
CA ALA A 278 -11.58 0.69 12.99
C ALA A 278 -10.80 0.02 14.15
N GLN A 279 -11.33 -1.06 14.73
CA GLN A 279 -10.65 -1.81 15.80
C GLN A 279 -9.30 -2.38 15.34
N VAL A 280 -9.25 -3.00 14.15
CA VAL A 280 -8.00 -3.52 13.58
C VAL A 280 -7.00 -2.38 13.33
N ALA A 281 -7.47 -1.24 12.81
CA ALA A 281 -6.60 -0.08 12.58
C ALA A 281 -5.99 0.44 13.90
N ASP A 282 -6.76 0.50 14.96
CA ASP A 282 -6.29 0.94 16.28
C ASP A 282 -5.30 -0.07 16.90
N GLU A 283 -5.55 -1.36 16.72
CA GLU A 283 -4.63 -2.42 17.17
C GLU A 283 -3.30 -2.37 16.40
N VAL A 284 -3.35 -2.21 15.07
CA VAL A 284 -2.15 -2.04 14.23
C VAL A 284 -1.38 -0.78 14.62
N ARG A 285 -2.07 0.35 14.86
CA ARG A 285 -1.44 1.60 15.32
C ARG A 285 -0.81 1.45 16.69
N THR A 286 -1.43 0.71 17.59
CA THR A 286 -0.87 0.42 18.92
C THR A 286 0.39 -0.42 18.82
N HIS A 287 0.41 -1.43 17.92
CA HIS A 287 1.53 -2.36 17.79
C HIS A 287 2.73 -1.76 17.04
N PHE A 288 2.47 -0.99 15.97
CA PHE A 288 3.49 -0.44 15.07
C PHE A 288 3.73 1.07 15.26
N ALA A 289 2.95 1.72 16.11
CA ALA A 289 3.10 3.12 16.51
C ALA A 289 3.48 4.08 15.35
N ALA A 290 4.69 4.64 15.40
CA ALA A 290 5.16 5.67 14.47
C ALA A 290 5.34 5.19 13.02
N THR A 291 5.41 3.87 12.77
CA THR A 291 5.62 3.35 11.41
C THR A 291 4.32 3.27 10.60
N VAL A 292 3.15 3.27 11.26
CA VAL A 292 1.86 3.24 10.56
C VAL A 292 1.59 4.58 9.90
N LEU A 293 1.28 4.58 8.60
CA LEU A 293 0.82 5.78 7.92
C LEU A 293 -0.54 6.22 8.49
N ARG A 294 -0.75 7.53 8.59
CA ARG A 294 -2.07 8.11 8.93
C ARG A 294 -3.07 7.80 7.83
N THR A 295 -2.59 7.91 6.60
CA THR A 295 -3.33 7.59 5.39
C THR A 295 -3.61 6.09 5.32
N SER A 296 -4.83 5.72 4.99
CA SER A 296 -5.25 4.35 4.71
C SER A 296 -5.82 4.24 3.30
N ILE A 297 -5.60 3.10 2.65
CA ILE A 297 -6.12 2.84 1.31
C ILE A 297 -7.53 2.23 1.42
N PRO A 298 -8.55 2.89 0.87
CA PRO A 298 -9.91 2.37 0.95
C PRO A 298 -10.10 1.12 0.10
N ARG A 299 -11.09 0.29 0.44
CA ARG A 299 -11.57 -0.74 -0.48
C ARG A 299 -12.18 -0.06 -1.70
N SER A 300 -11.63 -0.31 -2.88
CA SER A 300 -12.04 0.34 -4.13
C SER A 300 -12.00 -0.63 -5.30
N VAL A 301 -13.09 -0.67 -6.07
CA VAL A 301 -13.19 -1.45 -7.30
C VAL A 301 -12.20 -0.92 -8.35
N ARG A 302 -12.02 0.40 -8.43
CA ARG A 302 -11.08 1.04 -9.38
C ARG A 302 -9.64 0.59 -9.20
N ILE A 303 -9.18 0.44 -7.94
CA ILE A 303 -7.86 -0.11 -7.64
C ILE A 303 -7.72 -1.55 -8.16
N SER A 304 -8.77 -2.35 -8.06
CA SER A 304 -8.76 -3.76 -8.47
C SER A 304 -8.90 -3.94 -9.98
N GLU A 305 -9.57 -3.02 -10.67
CA GLU A 305 -9.76 -3.06 -12.12
C GLU A 305 -8.53 -2.59 -12.90
N ALA A 306 -7.83 -1.58 -12.42
CA ALA A 306 -6.72 -0.93 -13.11
C ALA A 306 -5.66 -1.91 -13.67
N PRO A 307 -5.19 -2.96 -12.93
CA PRO A 307 -4.23 -3.92 -13.45
C PRO A 307 -4.70 -4.69 -14.69
N SER A 308 -6.00 -4.92 -14.84
CA SER A 308 -6.56 -5.61 -16.02
C SER A 308 -6.40 -4.80 -17.31
N TYR A 309 -6.09 -3.52 -17.18
CA TYR A 309 -5.82 -2.61 -18.31
C TYR A 309 -4.33 -2.26 -18.43
N GLY A 310 -3.45 -2.94 -17.66
CA GLY A 310 -2.02 -2.62 -17.63
C GLY A 310 -1.75 -1.23 -17.04
N GLN A 311 -2.58 -0.78 -16.09
CA GLN A 311 -2.53 0.57 -15.54
C GLN A 311 -2.50 0.57 -14.01
N THR A 312 -1.92 1.61 -13.45
CA THR A 312 -2.09 1.95 -12.04
C THR A 312 -3.41 2.69 -11.83
N VAL A 313 -3.91 2.78 -10.59
CA VAL A 313 -5.11 3.56 -10.33
C VAL A 313 -4.92 5.05 -10.64
N MET A 314 -3.67 5.55 -10.63
CA MET A 314 -3.34 6.95 -10.98
C MET A 314 -3.61 7.26 -12.45
N THR A 315 -3.37 6.29 -13.34
CA THR A 315 -3.60 6.46 -14.79
C THR A 315 -4.99 6.00 -15.20
N TYR A 316 -5.55 5.01 -14.50
CA TYR A 316 -6.87 4.43 -14.79
C TYR A 316 -8.03 5.33 -14.36
N ASP A 317 -8.00 5.83 -13.11
CA ASP A 317 -9.01 6.72 -12.55
C ASP A 317 -8.37 7.70 -11.54
N PRO A 318 -7.68 8.74 -12.04
CA PRO A 318 -6.87 9.65 -11.23
C PRO A 318 -7.69 10.47 -10.22
N GLY A 319 -8.99 10.66 -10.44
CA GLY A 319 -9.91 11.34 -9.53
C GLY A 319 -10.50 10.45 -8.44
N SER A 320 -10.27 9.15 -8.49
CA SER A 320 -10.83 8.22 -7.51
C SER A 320 -10.22 8.40 -6.12
N THR A 321 -11.01 8.07 -5.10
CA THR A 321 -10.52 8.06 -3.71
C THR A 321 -9.31 7.15 -3.53
N GLY A 322 -9.22 6.07 -4.32
CA GLY A 322 -8.07 5.16 -4.32
C GLY A 322 -6.79 5.83 -4.80
N ALA A 323 -6.84 6.55 -5.92
CA ALA A 323 -5.72 7.30 -6.47
C ALA A 323 -5.24 8.38 -5.50
N LEU A 324 -6.17 9.18 -4.98
CA LEU A 324 -5.87 10.25 -4.02
C LEU A 324 -5.24 9.70 -2.74
N SER A 325 -5.71 8.56 -2.23
CA SER A 325 -5.15 7.93 -1.03
C SER A 325 -3.71 7.44 -1.26
N TYR A 326 -3.39 6.87 -2.43
CA TYR A 326 -2.01 6.48 -2.73
C TYR A 326 -1.09 7.68 -2.91
N LEU A 327 -1.55 8.77 -3.53
CA LEU A 327 -0.78 10.02 -3.63
C LEU A 327 -0.44 10.58 -2.25
N GLU A 328 -1.41 10.59 -1.34
CA GLU A 328 -1.21 11.07 0.03
C GLU A 328 -0.31 10.12 0.83
N ALA A 329 -0.48 8.80 0.70
CA ALA A 329 0.37 7.81 1.35
C ALA A 329 1.84 7.93 0.90
N ALA A 330 2.08 8.11 -0.40
CA ALA A 330 3.40 8.32 -0.96
C ALA A 330 4.05 9.62 -0.43
N ARG A 331 3.28 10.70 -0.39
CA ARG A 331 3.71 11.98 0.17
C ARG A 331 4.05 11.85 1.65
N GLU A 332 3.19 11.21 2.44
CA GLU A 332 3.42 10.98 3.86
C GLU A 332 4.69 10.16 4.09
N MET A 333 4.90 9.08 3.32
CA MET A 333 6.10 8.24 3.40
C MET A 333 7.38 9.03 3.05
N ALA A 334 7.35 9.84 2.01
CA ALA A 334 8.49 10.66 1.59
C ALA A 334 8.85 11.72 2.64
N LEU A 335 7.86 12.44 3.19
CA LEU A 335 8.07 13.49 4.17
C LEU A 335 8.54 12.98 5.54
N ARG A 336 8.15 11.76 5.93
CA ARG A 336 8.64 11.15 7.18
C ARG A 336 10.14 10.90 7.13
N SER A 337 10.67 10.48 6.00
CA SER A 337 12.10 10.24 5.84
C SER A 337 12.94 11.53 5.83
N ALA A 338 12.37 12.64 5.36
CA ALA A 338 13.05 13.92 5.35
C ALA A 338 13.25 14.53 6.75
N ARG A 339 12.47 14.09 7.76
CA ARG A 339 12.51 14.62 9.13
C ARG A 339 13.53 13.95 10.05
N GLY A 340 14.15 12.82 9.67
CA GLY A 340 15.08 12.06 10.50
C GLY A 340 14.45 11.47 11.78
N PRO A 341 15.08 10.47 12.40
CA PRO A 341 14.51 9.78 13.57
C PRO A 341 14.42 10.64 14.83
N GLU A 342 15.15 11.77 14.94
CA GLU A 342 15.20 12.59 16.15
C GLU A 342 13.99 13.51 16.37
N GLN A 343 13.21 13.85 15.34
CA GLN A 343 12.07 14.77 15.48
C GLN A 343 10.72 14.07 15.70
N ALA A 344 10.66 12.75 15.59
CA ALA A 344 9.44 11.97 15.82
C ALA A 344 9.13 11.76 17.33
N ALA A 345 10.11 11.97 18.21
CA ALA A 345 9.97 11.75 19.67
C ALA A 345 9.62 13.04 20.47
N GLY A 346 9.60 14.21 19.83
CA GLY A 346 9.49 15.52 20.50
C GLY A 346 8.09 16.17 20.52
N GLY A 347 7.03 15.46 20.19
CA GLY A 347 5.68 16.01 20.04
C GLY A 347 4.68 15.61 21.13
N THR A 348 5.12 15.46 22.39
CA THR A 348 4.20 15.38 23.55
C THR A 348 4.79 16.21 24.68
N ALA A 349 4.41 17.46 24.75
CA ALA A 349 4.43 18.30 25.95
C ALA A 349 3.11 19.08 26.00
#